data_ba290b5aef20a25d076b83d68c766bb9
#
_entry.id   ba290b5aef20a25d076b83d68c766bb9
#
_cell.length_a   1.000
_cell.length_b   1.000
_cell.length_c   1.000
_cell.angle_alpha   90.00
_cell.angle_beta   90.00
_cell.angle_gamma   90.00
#
_symmetry.space_group_name_H-M   'P 1'
#
loop_
_entity.id
_entity.type
_entity.pdbx_description
1 polymer ?
#
loop_
_entity_poly.entity_id
_entity_poly.type
_entity_poly.pdbx_seq_one_letter_code
_entity_poly.pdbx_strand_id
1 'polypeptide(L)'
;MKHVLVTGANRGIGLELCRQLSTRGDRVIAVVRKSSPELEQLGCRIESGIDVTRPEDLARLQDRLGEVTLDLVITNAGILSNQSLDDI
;
A
#
# COMPACT_ATOMS: atom_id res chain seq x y z
N MET A 1 -9.37 11.17 -11.29
CA MET A 1 -8.98 9.84 -10.82
C MET A 1 -7.48 9.82 -10.57
N LYS A 2 -7.08 9.51 -9.35
CA LYS A 2 -5.68 9.56 -8.95
C LYS A 2 -5.12 8.17 -8.76
N HIS A 3 -3.83 8.03 -9.01
CA HIS A 3 -3.11 6.81 -8.66
C HIS A 3 -2.52 6.99 -7.26
N VAL A 4 -2.98 6.19 -6.31
CA VAL A 4 -2.58 6.29 -4.91
C VAL A 4 -1.94 4.97 -4.48
N LEU A 5 -0.73 5.04 -3.98
CA LEU A 5 -0.02 3.87 -3.46
C LEU A 5 -0.11 3.88 -1.94
N VAL A 6 -0.53 2.76 -1.36
CA VAL A 6 -0.67 2.63 0.09
C VAL A 6 0.14 1.43 0.56
N THR A 7 1.08 1.65 1.46
CA THR A 7 1.84 0.55 2.06
C THR A 7 1.16 0.09 3.34
N GLY A 8 1.39 -1.18 3.71
CA GLY A 8 0.78 -1.74 4.90
C GLY A 8 -0.73 -1.82 4.80
N ALA A 9 -1.24 -2.18 3.63
CA ALA A 9 -2.65 -2.01 3.27
C ALA A 9 -3.51 -3.20 3.64
N ASN A 10 -2.94 -4.26 4.21
CA ASN A 10 -3.70 -5.50 4.42
C ASN A 10 -4.51 -5.53 5.70
N ARG A 11 -4.43 -4.51 6.53
CA ARG A 11 -5.19 -4.45 7.78
C ARG A 11 -5.19 -3.04 8.33
N GLY A 12 -6.07 -2.80 9.32
CA GLY A 12 -6.08 -1.57 10.08
C GLY A 12 -6.34 -0.34 9.24
N ILE A 13 -5.62 0.73 9.55
CA ILE A 13 -5.81 2.02 8.88
C ILE A 13 -5.50 1.92 7.40
N GLY A 14 -4.46 1.17 7.03
CA GLY A 14 -4.10 1.03 5.62
C GLY A 14 -5.22 0.38 4.81
N LEU A 15 -5.83 -0.67 5.35
CA LEU A 15 -6.94 -1.34 4.67
C LEU A 15 -8.14 -0.40 4.52
N GLU A 16 -8.46 0.34 5.58
CA GLU A 16 -9.59 1.27 5.53
C GLU A 16 -9.35 2.39 4.52
N LEU A 17 -8.12 2.90 4.45
CA LEU A 17 -7.78 3.91 3.46
C LEU A 17 -7.99 3.38 2.04
N CYS A 18 -7.54 2.15 1.78
CA CYS A 18 -7.73 1.55 0.47
C CYS A 18 -9.21 1.43 0.14
N ARG A 19 -10.03 1.04 1.12
CA ARG A 19 -11.46 0.92 0.91
C ARG A 19 -12.08 2.26 0.54
N GLN A 20 -11.77 3.30 1.30
CA GLN A 20 -12.36 4.62 1.05
C GLN A 20 -11.89 5.21 -0.27
N LEU A 21 -10.60 5.07 -0.57
CA LEU A 21 -10.06 5.60 -1.83
C LEU A 21 -10.65 4.88 -3.04
N SER A 22 -10.78 3.56 -2.94
CA SER A 22 -11.39 2.78 -4.02
C SER A 22 -12.84 3.17 -4.22
N THR A 23 -13.59 3.36 -3.14
CA THR A 23 -14.99 3.79 -3.22
C THR A 23 -15.11 5.16 -3.89
N ARG A 24 -14.13 6.01 -3.65
CA ARG A 24 -14.10 7.36 -4.24
C ARG A 24 -13.76 7.36 -5.73
N GLY A 25 -13.31 6.23 -6.24
CA GLY A 25 -12.96 6.10 -7.65
C GLY A 25 -11.48 6.29 -7.96
N ASP A 26 -10.64 6.41 -6.94
CA ASP A 26 -9.20 6.48 -7.14
C ASP A 26 -8.63 5.11 -7.51
N ARG A 27 -7.53 5.12 -8.24
CA ARG A 27 -6.83 3.89 -8.57
C ARG A 27 -5.83 3.59 -7.47
N VAL A 28 -6.15 2.61 -6.64
CA VAL A 28 -5.35 2.25 -5.47
C VAL A 28 -4.40 1.13 -5.82
N ILE A 29 -3.14 1.30 -5.43
CA ILE A 29 -2.13 0.25 -5.49
C ILE A 29 -1.76 -0.08 -4.05
N ALA A 30 -2.21 -1.24 -3.59
CA ALA A 30 -1.95 -1.69 -2.22
C ALA A 30 -0.66 -2.48 -2.19
N VAL A 31 0.29 -2.06 -1.37
CA VAL A 31 1.58 -2.72 -1.25
C VAL A 31 1.64 -3.42 0.09
N VAL A 32 1.81 -4.73 0.06
CA VAL A 32 1.76 -5.56 1.26
C VAL A 32 2.80 -6.67 1.18
N ARG A 33 3.19 -7.19 2.35
CA ARG A 33 4.01 -8.39 2.38
C ARG A 33 3.15 -9.61 2.07
N LYS A 34 1.94 -9.63 2.58
CA LYS A 34 1.01 -10.73 2.36
C LYS A 34 -0.39 -10.15 2.23
N SER A 35 -1.07 -10.55 1.17
CA SER A 35 -2.43 -10.08 0.93
C SER A 35 -3.41 -10.70 1.91
N SER A 36 -4.61 -10.12 1.99
CA SER A 36 -5.69 -10.61 2.83
C SER A 36 -6.96 -10.69 2.01
N PRO A 37 -7.91 -11.56 2.41
CA PRO A 37 -9.20 -11.63 1.73
C PRO A 37 -9.93 -10.29 1.72
N GLU A 38 -9.85 -9.56 2.82
CA GLU A 38 -10.50 -8.25 2.90
C GLU A 38 -9.96 -7.28 1.85
N LEU A 39 -8.63 -7.28 1.67
CA LEU A 39 -8.01 -6.42 0.69
C LEU A 39 -8.39 -6.85 -0.72
N GLU A 40 -8.40 -8.15 -0.97
CA GLU A 40 -8.73 -8.66 -2.30
C GLU A 40 -10.16 -8.34 -2.70
N GLN A 41 -11.06 -8.25 -1.74
CA GLN A 41 -12.45 -7.92 -2.03
C GLN A 41 -12.65 -6.48 -2.49
N LEU A 42 -11.68 -5.62 -2.25
CA LEU A 42 -11.79 -4.23 -2.67
C LEU A 42 -11.62 -4.05 -4.18
N GLY A 43 -11.02 -5.01 -4.84
CA GLY A 43 -10.81 -4.94 -6.29
C GLY A 43 -9.71 -3.99 -6.72
N CYS A 44 -8.91 -3.49 -5.79
CA CYS A 44 -7.79 -2.64 -6.14
C CYS A 44 -6.58 -3.46 -6.58
N ARG A 45 -5.59 -2.78 -7.17
CA ARG A 45 -4.34 -3.43 -7.54
C ARG A 45 -3.56 -3.77 -6.29
N ILE A 46 -3.06 -4.99 -6.20
CA ILE A 46 -2.32 -5.47 -5.04
C ILE A 46 -0.94 -5.92 -5.49
N GLU A 47 0.09 -5.36 -4.86
CA GLU A 47 1.47 -5.79 -5.04
C GLU A 47 1.91 -6.47 -3.76
N SER A 48 1.89 -7.78 -3.75
CA SER A 48 2.24 -8.56 -2.57
C SER A 48 3.69 -9.04 -2.63
N GLY A 49 4.18 -9.53 -1.49
CA GLY A 49 5.56 -10.00 -1.41
C GLY A 49 6.56 -8.85 -1.33
N ILE A 50 6.11 -7.66 -0.96
CA ILE A 50 6.97 -6.48 -0.87
C ILE A 50 7.13 -6.09 0.59
N ASP A 51 8.37 -6.13 1.07
CA ASP A 51 8.73 -5.61 2.39
C ASP A 51 9.41 -4.26 2.17
N VAL A 52 8.73 -3.17 2.52
CA VAL A 52 9.23 -1.84 2.21
C VAL A 52 10.49 -1.46 2.99
N THR A 53 10.87 -2.27 3.98
CA THR A 53 12.12 -2.06 4.69
C THR A 53 13.32 -2.67 3.96
N ARG A 54 13.10 -3.38 2.85
CA ARG A 54 14.14 -4.06 2.11
C ARG A 54 14.35 -3.38 0.76
N PRO A 55 15.57 -2.85 0.50
CA PRO A 55 15.82 -2.15 -0.77
C PRO A 55 15.54 -3.00 -2.01
N GLU A 56 15.86 -4.30 -1.94
CA GLU A 56 15.63 -5.17 -3.09
C GLU A 56 14.15 -5.32 -3.41
N ASP A 57 13.29 -5.29 -2.38
CA ASP A 57 11.86 -5.37 -2.60
C ASP A 57 11.32 -4.06 -3.19
N LEU A 58 11.86 -2.94 -2.75
CA LEU A 58 11.49 -1.65 -3.34
C LEU A 58 11.87 -1.59 -4.82
N ALA A 59 13.02 -2.13 -5.17
CA ALA A 59 13.43 -2.19 -6.59
C ALA A 59 12.46 -3.04 -7.40
N ARG A 60 12.03 -4.17 -6.86
CA ARG A 60 11.04 -5.01 -7.55
C ARG A 60 9.72 -4.28 -7.72
N LEU A 61 9.31 -3.53 -6.69
CA LEU A 61 8.08 -2.75 -6.79
C LEU A 61 8.17 -1.72 -7.89
N GLN A 62 9.29 -1.01 -7.99
CA GLN A 62 9.49 -0.04 -9.05
C GLN A 62 9.36 -0.69 -10.42
N ASP A 63 9.94 -1.88 -10.59
CA ASP A 63 9.83 -2.59 -11.86
C ASP A 63 8.38 -2.95 -12.18
N ARG A 64 7.64 -3.40 -11.18
CA ARG A 64 6.23 -3.77 -11.38
C ARG A 64 5.36 -2.58 -11.70
N LEU A 65 5.64 -1.43 -11.11
CA LEU A 65 4.86 -0.22 -11.37
C LEU A 65 5.13 0.34 -12.76
N GLY A 66 6.34 0.12 -13.26
CA GLY A 66 6.69 0.57 -14.59
C GLY A 66 6.57 2.08 -14.72
N GLU A 67 5.73 2.53 -15.64
CA GLU A 67 5.59 3.95 -15.93
C GLU A 67 4.39 4.60 -15.24
N VAL A 68 3.79 3.90 -14.27
CA VAL A 68 2.67 4.49 -13.54
C VAL A 68 3.12 5.75 -12.81
N THR A 69 2.39 6.84 -13.03
CA THR A 69 2.65 8.08 -12.32
C THR A 69 1.79 8.10 -11.05
N LEU A 70 2.45 8.17 -9.90
CA LEU A 70 1.75 8.19 -8.62
C LEU A 70 1.44 9.63 -8.24
N ASP A 71 0.18 9.88 -7.91
CA ASP A 71 -0.25 11.19 -7.45
C ASP A 71 -0.05 11.34 -5.94
N LEU A 72 -0.10 10.22 -5.22
CA LEU A 72 0.01 10.24 -3.77
C LEU A 72 0.58 8.91 -3.29
N VAL A 73 1.47 8.98 -2.31
CA VAL A 73 2.02 7.80 -1.66
C VAL A 73 1.74 7.92 -0.16
N ILE A 74 1.03 6.94 0.38
CA ILE A 74 0.71 6.89 1.80
C ILE A 74 1.51 5.75 2.40
N THR A 75 2.46 6.09 3.27
CA THR A 75 3.28 5.08 3.92
C THR A 75 2.69 4.76 5.29
N ASN A 76 2.19 3.56 5.43
CA ASN A 76 1.56 3.08 6.66
C ASN A 76 2.30 1.88 7.26
N ALA A 77 3.16 1.26 6.49
CA ALA A 77 3.92 0.09 6.96
C ALA A 77 5.03 0.52 7.92
N GLY A 78 5.30 -0.31 8.92
CA GLY A 78 6.42 -0.11 9.83
C GLY A 78 6.16 0.83 10.98
N ILE A 79 5.00 1.30 11.09
CA ILE A 79 4.67 2.15 12.24
C ILE A 79 4.51 1.28 13.46
N LEU A 80 5.05 0.95 13.61
CA LEU A 80 4.99 0.38 14.42
C LEU A 80 5.48 0.21 15.32
N SER A 81 5.73 0.21 15.06
CA SER A 81 6.18 0.08 15.63
C SER A 81 6.58 0.40 16.43
N ASN A 82 6.68 0.58 16.49
CA ASN A 82 7.00 1.04 17.23
C ASN A 82 7.28 1.80 17.60
N GLN A 83 7.44 1.97 17.53
CA GLN A 83 7.65 2.84 17.84
C GLN A 83 7.37 3.63 17.85
N SER A 84 7.24 3.53 17.56
CA SER A 84 6.93 4.39 17.52
C SER A 84 6.35 5.03 17.34
N LEU A 85 5.73 4.85 17.24
CA LEU A 85 5.15 5.72 17.01
C LEU A 85 5.17 6.66 17.55
N ASP A 86 5.37 6.49 18.17
CA ASP A 86 5.50 7.48 18.64
C ASP A 86 6.11 8.36 18.18
N ASP A 87 6.63 8.09 18.18
CA ASP A 87 7.19 9.03 17.67
C ASP A 87 6.89 9.28 16.48
N ILE A 88 6.27 9.00 16.16
CA ILE A 88 5.97 9.27 15.00
C ILE A 88 5.32 10.48 14.71
#